data_1c4b4cb4c6a79fd6f33d7bd51a88dd3d
#
_entry.id   1c4b4cb4c6a79fd6f33d7bd51a88dd3d
#
_cell.length_a   1.000
_cell.length_b   1.000
_cell.length_c   1.000
_cell.angle_alpha   90.00
_cell.angle_beta   90.00
_cell.angle_gamma   90.00
#
_symmetry.space_group_name_H-M   'P 1'
#
loop_
_entity.id
_entity.type
_entity.pdbx_description
1 polymer ?
#
loop_
_entity_poly.entity_id
_entity_poly.type
_entity_poly.pdbx_seq_one_letter_code
_entity_poly.pdbx_strand_id
1 'polypeptide(L)'
;MEFSELIRTGQAQAELLRGPEMPPLRGTLCVTGHHLLLSPGPQATPDLWLLLLRNVDSIEKRGQGTLSLSLSIPSVAGDAGTITLRCKDLRVLQLDIEGVEATLDIARSIEALSSLESVITSFPFFYRPKGLRLGEAWHFHPPERYYKRIARETWSSPLPVPQTRAWRLSEANEDFSLCPSYPRAVIVPRAVDDDALARSARFRQGGRFPVLSYYHAPRGTVLLRSSQPLTGPQKLRCAADEELLRAVLAEARPGARGFIVDTRSAQAAKQARMTGGGTEAKAAYPGWKRLHRPLERGRPLQESFVCLMEACGDPEQSMDRWLSRLDGCRWLSHVKEALSTACLAAQGMEWEGACILVHGAEGTDSTLLVTSLAQLILDPLSRTMAGFQELIEQEWIQAGHPFQLRCAHSAFSHTHPKHEAPIFLLFLDCVWQLGRQFPLSLEFGEGMLLALFDHSYASPFGTFLCNSEKERCLCEVRTRTHSLWSGLNQPKEQRKLRNPLYVPNPLAIWPSVEPQSLRLWQGLFLRWTHPPEPSEVAWEKVWQIATDQKTEGSQPTDSASEPQP
;
A
#
# COMPACT_ATOMS: atom_id res chain seq x y z
N MET A 1 -12.25 30.78 -4.65
CA MET A 1 -11.22 29.98 -3.89
C MET A 1 -12.00 29.05 -3.00
N GLU A 2 -11.79 27.74 -3.14
CA GLU A 2 -12.52 26.74 -2.36
C GLU A 2 -12.14 26.88 -0.89
N PHE A 3 -13.14 26.76 0.00
CA PHE A 3 -12.99 26.87 1.46
C PHE A 3 -12.41 28.20 1.95
N SER A 4 -12.70 29.31 1.27
CA SER A 4 -12.23 30.65 1.68
C SER A 4 -12.67 31.02 3.09
N GLU A 5 -13.78 30.49 3.58
CA GLU A 5 -14.30 30.69 4.95
C GLU A 5 -13.41 30.06 6.03
N LEU A 6 -12.57 29.09 5.69
CA LEU A 6 -11.62 28.45 6.60
C LEU A 6 -10.24 29.15 6.60
N ILE A 7 -10.01 30.10 5.68
CA ILE A 7 -8.75 30.80 5.53
C ILE A 7 -8.86 32.17 6.16
N ARG A 8 -8.22 32.38 7.32
CA ARG A 8 -8.24 33.66 8.04
C ARG A 8 -7.21 34.64 7.48
N THR A 9 -5.97 34.18 7.36
CA THR A 9 -4.88 34.93 6.74
C THR A 9 -4.38 34.15 5.54
N GLY A 10 -4.58 34.68 4.34
CA GLY A 10 -4.25 34.00 3.08
C GLY A 10 -2.78 34.11 2.67
N GLN A 11 -2.06 35.13 3.14
CA GLN A 11 -0.66 35.38 2.78
C GLN A 11 0.12 36.00 3.95
N ALA A 12 1.40 35.61 4.09
CA ALA A 12 2.36 36.20 5.01
C ALA A 12 3.78 36.02 4.48
N GLN A 13 4.71 36.87 4.95
CA GLN A 13 6.13 36.61 4.71
C GLN A 13 6.61 35.50 5.63
N ALA A 14 7.36 34.53 5.08
CA ALA A 14 7.82 33.41 5.85
C ALA A 14 9.17 32.88 5.36
N GLU A 15 9.84 32.19 6.27
CA GLU A 15 11.04 31.41 6.04
C GLU A 15 10.74 29.94 6.31
N LEU A 16 10.99 29.05 5.31
CA LEU A 16 10.78 27.62 5.40
C LEU A 16 12.11 26.91 5.59
N LEU A 17 12.22 26.17 6.71
CA LEU A 17 13.33 25.28 7.02
C LEU A 17 12.90 23.84 6.69
N ARG A 18 13.65 23.16 5.82
CA ARG A 18 13.33 21.84 5.25
C ARG A 18 14.20 20.71 5.79
N GLY A 19 15.06 21.00 6.75
CA GLY A 19 16.03 20.11 7.38
C GLY A 19 17.40 20.77 7.53
N PRO A 20 18.33 20.14 8.27
CA PRO A 20 19.61 20.76 8.64
C PRO A 20 20.55 21.01 7.46
N GLU A 21 20.45 20.23 6.39
CA GLU A 21 21.36 20.31 5.23
C GLU A 21 20.80 21.17 4.07
N MET A 22 19.53 21.57 4.13
CA MET A 22 18.91 22.37 3.08
C MET A 22 18.89 23.84 3.41
N PRO A 23 19.27 24.73 2.47
CA PRO A 23 19.18 26.17 2.72
C PRO A 23 17.72 26.59 2.99
N PRO A 24 17.51 27.56 3.90
CA PRO A 24 16.19 28.09 4.16
C PRO A 24 15.62 28.76 2.90
N LEU A 25 14.32 28.63 2.71
CA LEU A 25 13.61 29.23 1.59
C LEU A 25 12.75 30.37 2.09
N ARG A 26 13.07 31.63 1.68
CA ARG A 26 12.33 32.83 2.06
C ARG A 26 11.39 33.28 0.96
N GLY A 27 10.19 33.68 1.33
CA GLY A 27 9.23 34.20 0.36
C GLY A 27 7.86 34.48 0.95
N THR A 28 6.89 34.64 0.06
CA THR A 28 5.49 34.84 0.42
C THR A 28 4.82 33.50 0.57
N LEU A 29 4.41 33.16 1.79
CA LEU A 29 3.60 31.98 2.11
C LEU A 29 2.14 32.26 1.76
N CYS A 30 1.51 31.37 1.00
CA CYS A 30 0.11 31.46 0.64
C CYS A 30 -0.64 30.19 1.06
N VAL A 31 -1.80 30.34 1.69
CA VAL A 31 -2.71 29.25 2.03
C VAL A 31 -3.87 29.22 1.02
N THR A 32 -4.10 28.07 0.41
CA THR A 32 -5.25 27.82 -0.46
C THR A 32 -6.14 26.73 0.14
N GLY A 33 -7.27 26.41 -0.47
CA GLY A 33 -8.17 25.35 0.02
C GLY A 33 -7.51 23.97 0.15
N HIS A 34 -6.45 23.71 -0.60
CA HIS A 34 -5.80 22.39 -0.64
C HIS A 34 -4.28 22.44 -0.46
N HIS A 35 -3.63 23.57 -0.63
CA HIS A 35 -2.19 23.66 -0.64
C HIS A 35 -1.65 24.78 0.21
N LEU A 36 -0.49 24.55 0.76
CA LEU A 36 0.42 25.54 1.27
C LEU A 36 1.48 25.82 0.19
N LEU A 37 1.64 27.06 -0.19
CA LEU A 37 2.52 27.52 -1.26
C LEU A 37 3.55 28.48 -0.67
N LEU A 38 4.82 28.35 -1.03
CA LEU A 38 5.82 29.37 -0.77
C LEU A 38 6.40 29.86 -2.10
N SER A 39 6.12 31.13 -2.42
CA SER A 39 6.65 31.78 -3.60
C SER A 39 7.95 32.50 -3.22
N PRO A 40 9.10 32.07 -3.75
CA PRO A 40 10.36 32.76 -3.48
C PRO A 40 10.33 34.20 -4.05
N GLY A 41 11.09 35.11 -3.44
CA GLY A 41 11.20 36.48 -3.91
C GLY A 41 11.83 36.59 -5.31
N PRO A 42 11.73 37.72 -5.98
CA PRO A 42 12.13 37.94 -7.38
C PRO A 42 13.62 37.71 -7.69
N GLN A 43 14.44 37.49 -6.68
CA GLN A 43 15.88 37.22 -6.82
C GLN A 43 16.25 35.73 -6.69
N ALA A 44 15.27 34.83 -6.41
CA ALA A 44 15.50 33.39 -6.24
C ALA A 44 15.10 32.61 -7.51
N THR A 45 15.56 31.36 -7.59
CA THR A 45 15.13 30.44 -8.66
C THR A 45 13.59 30.32 -8.68
N PRO A 46 12.96 30.22 -9.86
CA PRO A 46 11.49 30.31 -10.00
C PRO A 46 10.70 29.10 -9.49
N ASP A 47 11.31 28.25 -8.68
CA ASP A 47 10.68 27.02 -8.20
C ASP A 47 9.74 27.31 -7.02
N LEU A 48 8.46 27.30 -7.32
CA LEU A 48 7.38 27.38 -6.34
C LEU A 48 7.39 26.13 -5.45
N TRP A 49 7.59 26.33 -4.14
CA TRP A 49 7.43 25.22 -3.20
C TRP A 49 5.94 24.98 -2.90
N LEU A 50 5.55 23.70 -2.88
CA LEU A 50 4.17 23.27 -2.75
C LEU A 50 4.03 22.12 -1.75
N LEU A 51 3.07 22.23 -0.83
CA LEU A 51 2.66 21.15 0.08
C LEU A 51 1.15 20.94 0.00
N LEU A 52 0.70 19.72 -0.26
CA LEU A 52 -0.70 19.36 -0.13
C LEU A 52 -1.11 19.34 1.35
N LEU A 53 -2.11 20.12 1.76
CA LEU A 53 -2.51 20.25 3.17
C LEU A 53 -2.95 18.94 3.79
N ARG A 54 -3.53 18.03 3.01
CA ARG A 54 -3.86 16.66 3.46
C ARG A 54 -2.64 15.88 3.95
N ASN A 55 -1.42 16.25 3.52
CA ASN A 55 -0.18 15.62 3.95
C ASN A 55 0.23 16.03 5.38
N VAL A 56 -0.33 17.10 5.93
CA VAL A 56 -0.03 17.53 7.30
C VAL A 56 -0.67 16.54 8.29
N ASP A 57 0.14 15.99 9.18
CA ASP A 57 -0.26 15.02 10.21
C ASP A 57 -0.48 15.66 11.56
N SER A 58 0.45 16.54 11.97
CA SER A 58 0.34 17.33 13.18
C SER A 58 1.01 18.71 13.05
N ILE A 59 0.56 19.64 13.88
CA ILE A 59 1.03 21.03 13.92
C ILE A 59 1.42 21.38 15.34
N GLU A 60 2.66 21.83 15.52
CA GLU A 60 3.14 22.39 16.78
C GLU A 60 3.35 23.89 16.61
N LYS A 61 2.81 24.67 17.56
CA LYS A 61 2.91 26.13 17.58
C LYS A 61 3.86 26.54 18.69
N ARG A 62 4.90 27.29 18.36
CA ARG A 62 5.79 27.92 19.36
C ARG A 62 5.60 29.42 19.29
N GLY A 63 5.00 30.01 20.35
CA GLY A 63 4.95 31.43 20.58
C GLY A 63 6.07 31.83 21.54
N GLN A 64 6.56 33.05 21.48
CA GLN A 64 7.48 33.59 22.47
C GLN A 64 6.84 33.56 23.87
N GLY A 65 7.31 32.66 24.73
CA GLY A 65 6.79 32.50 26.10
C GLY A 65 7.27 31.26 26.82
N THR A 66 7.79 30.27 26.11
CA THR A 66 8.31 29.03 26.73
C THR A 66 9.82 28.99 26.55
N LEU A 67 10.55 29.30 27.64
CA LEU A 67 12.01 29.18 27.74
C LEU A 67 12.42 27.72 27.47
N SER A 68 12.90 27.46 26.28
CA SER A 68 13.74 26.30 26.03
C SER A 68 15.16 26.80 25.77
N LEU A 69 16.07 26.38 26.64
CA LEU A 69 17.51 26.61 26.54
C LEU A 69 18.05 25.82 25.33
N SER A 70 18.06 26.44 24.17
CA SER A 70 18.93 26.03 23.07
C SER A 70 19.61 27.25 22.50
N LEU A 71 20.93 27.18 22.46
CA LEU A 71 21.82 28.16 21.88
C LEU A 71 21.45 28.39 20.41
N SER A 72 20.72 29.45 20.12
CA SER A 72 20.49 29.93 18.77
C SER A 72 20.84 31.41 18.67
N ILE A 73 21.53 31.72 17.61
CA ILE A 73 22.00 33.05 17.20
C ILE A 73 20.83 34.04 17.23
N PRO A 74 20.97 35.26 17.78
CA PRO A 74 19.90 36.23 17.83
C PRO A 74 19.55 36.68 16.42
N SER A 75 18.39 36.31 15.92
CA SER A 75 17.77 36.89 14.73
C SER A 75 17.16 38.26 15.14
N VAL A 76 17.31 39.19 14.24
CA VAL A 76 16.85 40.58 14.36
C VAL A 76 15.37 40.63 14.76
N ALA A 77 15.08 41.42 15.78
CA ALA A 77 13.78 41.62 16.42
C ALA A 77 12.66 41.93 15.43
N GLY A 78 11.72 41.04 15.36
CA GLY A 78 10.37 41.19 14.85
C GLY A 78 9.50 40.16 15.53
N ASP A 79 8.23 40.45 15.79
CA ASP A 79 7.22 39.52 16.36
C ASP A 79 6.96 38.32 15.44
N ALA A 80 7.94 37.45 15.25
CA ALA A 80 7.81 36.25 14.43
C ALA A 80 7.28 35.07 15.27
N GLY A 81 6.36 34.30 14.70
CA GLY A 81 5.89 33.04 15.28
C GLY A 81 6.40 31.86 14.47
N THR A 82 6.63 30.72 15.14
CA THR A 82 7.12 29.48 14.52
C THR A 82 6.05 28.40 14.52
N ILE A 83 5.86 27.76 13.38
CA ILE A 83 5.00 26.57 13.23
C ILE A 83 5.88 25.40 12.79
N THR A 84 5.79 24.28 13.49
CA THR A 84 6.39 23.01 13.02
C THR A 84 5.29 22.13 12.44
N LEU A 85 5.42 21.78 11.16
CA LEU A 85 4.54 20.85 10.43
C LEU A 85 5.21 19.49 10.38
N ARG A 86 4.53 18.49 10.92
CA ARG A 86 4.92 17.09 10.76
C ARG A 86 4.01 16.47 9.72
N CYS A 87 4.59 15.91 8.66
CA CYS A 87 3.86 15.44 7.50
C CYS A 87 3.70 13.92 7.48
N LYS A 88 2.65 13.43 6.83
CA LYS A 88 2.35 11.98 6.71
C LYS A 88 3.38 11.25 5.85
N ASP A 89 4.07 11.96 4.96
CA ASP A 89 5.23 11.47 4.21
C ASP A 89 6.55 11.49 5.01
N LEU A 90 6.45 11.68 6.34
CA LEU A 90 7.52 11.68 7.32
C LEU A 90 8.42 12.94 7.34
N ARG A 91 8.13 13.94 6.51
CA ARG A 91 8.83 15.24 6.58
C ARG A 91 8.50 15.98 7.86
N VAL A 92 9.50 16.70 8.39
CA VAL A 92 9.32 17.70 9.43
C VAL A 92 9.77 19.04 8.87
N LEU A 93 8.87 20.01 8.84
CA LEU A 93 9.08 21.33 8.27
C LEU A 93 8.89 22.38 9.34
N GLN A 94 9.74 23.40 9.38
CA GLN A 94 9.55 24.56 10.24
C GLN A 94 9.26 25.78 9.38
N LEU A 95 8.26 26.55 9.78
CA LEU A 95 7.87 27.81 9.17
C LEU A 95 8.02 28.92 10.20
N ASP A 96 8.90 29.85 9.95
CA ASP A 96 9.03 31.10 10.71
C ASP A 96 8.27 32.20 9.97
N ILE A 97 7.17 32.66 10.54
CA ILE A 97 6.19 33.56 9.91
C ILE A 97 6.24 34.92 10.59
N GLU A 98 6.26 35.98 9.79
CA GLU A 98 6.21 37.37 10.31
C GLU A 98 4.82 37.66 10.90
N GLY A 99 4.77 38.07 12.17
CA GLY A 99 3.56 38.40 12.91
C GLY A 99 2.94 37.20 13.64
N VAL A 100 2.85 37.31 14.97
CA VAL A 100 2.28 36.25 15.84
C VAL A 100 0.82 35.96 15.50
N GLU A 101 0.01 37.01 15.23
CA GLU A 101 -1.41 36.84 14.85
C GLU A 101 -1.54 36.11 13.51
N ALA A 102 -0.76 36.48 12.49
CA ALA A 102 -0.74 35.80 11.20
C ALA A 102 -0.31 34.35 11.35
N THR A 103 0.67 34.06 12.21
CA THR A 103 1.14 32.70 12.52
C THR A 103 0.00 31.83 13.09
N LEU A 104 -0.74 32.34 14.06
CA LEU A 104 -1.85 31.62 14.70
C LEU A 104 -3.00 31.39 13.72
N ASP A 105 -3.31 32.37 12.89
CA ASP A 105 -4.39 32.28 11.91
C ASP A 105 -4.05 31.30 10.77
N ILE A 106 -2.81 31.33 10.29
CA ILE A 106 -2.30 30.37 9.31
C ILE A 106 -2.33 28.95 9.91
N ALA A 107 -1.85 28.77 11.14
CA ALA A 107 -1.87 27.48 11.81
C ALA A 107 -3.30 26.92 11.94
N ARG A 108 -4.26 27.74 12.36
CA ARG A 108 -5.69 27.35 12.45
C ARG A 108 -6.28 27.01 11.09
N SER A 109 -5.92 27.76 10.05
CA SER A 109 -6.37 27.47 8.69
C SER A 109 -5.82 26.14 8.19
N ILE A 110 -4.55 25.83 8.44
CA ILE A 110 -3.94 24.54 8.10
C ILE A 110 -4.61 23.39 8.87
N GLU A 111 -4.85 23.54 10.18
CA GLU A 111 -5.56 22.55 10.99
C GLU A 111 -6.94 22.23 10.44
N ALA A 112 -7.73 23.26 10.11
CA ALA A 112 -9.08 23.08 9.57
C ALA A 112 -9.07 22.42 8.19
N LEU A 113 -8.18 22.84 7.29
CA LEU A 113 -8.10 22.36 5.92
C LEU A 113 -7.45 20.97 5.78
N SER A 114 -6.53 20.60 6.70
CA SER A 114 -5.91 19.27 6.70
C SER A 114 -6.84 18.17 7.24
N SER A 115 -7.84 18.53 8.04
CA SER A 115 -8.77 17.63 8.72
C SER A 115 -10.15 17.53 8.08
N LEU A 116 -10.32 17.96 6.83
CA LEU A 116 -11.60 17.82 6.12
C LEU A 116 -12.00 16.34 6.03
N GLU A 117 -13.15 15.98 6.60
CA GLU A 117 -13.61 14.59 6.70
C GLU A 117 -14.25 14.07 5.40
N SER A 118 -14.91 14.95 4.65
CA SER A 118 -15.64 14.54 3.47
C SER A 118 -14.71 14.17 2.32
N VAL A 119 -14.92 12.98 1.74
CA VAL A 119 -14.14 12.47 0.60
C VAL A 119 -14.25 13.43 -0.60
N ILE A 120 -15.45 13.91 -0.89
CA ILE A 120 -15.71 14.77 -2.06
C ILE A 120 -15.12 16.17 -1.96
N THR A 121 -14.67 16.59 -0.75
CA THR A 121 -13.93 17.83 -0.53
C THR A 121 -12.43 17.65 -0.66
N SER A 122 -11.94 16.43 -0.90
CA SER A 122 -10.52 16.12 -1.08
C SER A 122 -10.00 16.63 -2.42
N PHE A 123 -8.73 17.00 -2.46
CA PHE A 123 -8.08 17.60 -3.64
C PHE A 123 -8.23 16.79 -4.94
N PRO A 124 -8.24 15.44 -4.97
CA PRO A 124 -8.45 14.68 -6.20
C PRO A 124 -9.72 15.08 -6.99
N PHE A 125 -10.77 15.54 -6.33
CA PHE A 125 -11.98 16.01 -6.99
C PHE A 125 -11.82 17.35 -7.72
N PHE A 126 -10.77 18.10 -7.39
CA PHE A 126 -10.44 19.42 -7.95
C PHE A 126 -9.22 19.38 -8.87
N TYR A 127 -8.44 18.29 -8.85
CA TYR A 127 -7.24 18.15 -9.65
C TYR A 127 -7.55 17.99 -11.14
N ARG A 128 -7.06 18.93 -11.95
CA ARG A 128 -7.27 18.96 -13.41
C ARG A 128 -5.93 19.21 -14.13
N PRO A 129 -5.08 18.18 -14.22
CA PRO A 129 -3.77 18.31 -14.88
C PRO A 129 -3.94 18.46 -16.39
N LYS A 130 -3.03 19.21 -17.01
CA LYS A 130 -2.96 19.30 -18.46
C LYS A 130 -2.52 17.95 -19.05
N GLY A 131 -3.20 17.48 -20.09
CA GLY A 131 -2.84 16.26 -20.83
C GLY A 131 -3.40 14.95 -20.29
N LEU A 132 -4.13 14.94 -19.17
CA LEU A 132 -4.85 13.78 -18.68
C LEU A 132 -6.37 13.99 -18.80
N ARG A 133 -7.07 12.97 -19.30
CA ARG A 133 -8.55 12.98 -19.37
C ARG A 133 -9.14 12.27 -18.16
N LEU A 134 -10.24 12.79 -17.63
CA LEU A 134 -11.01 12.12 -16.60
C LEU A 134 -11.50 10.76 -17.10
N GLY A 135 -11.48 9.77 -16.24
CA GLY A 135 -11.96 8.43 -16.56
C GLY A 135 -10.99 7.54 -17.32
N GLU A 136 -9.95 8.10 -17.96
CA GLU A 136 -8.87 7.29 -18.53
C GLU A 136 -8.08 6.59 -17.41
N ALA A 137 -7.55 5.43 -17.66
CA ALA A 137 -6.74 4.65 -16.72
C ALA A 137 -7.48 4.02 -15.51
N TRP A 138 -8.77 4.20 -15.33
CA TRP A 138 -9.54 3.45 -14.34
C TRP A 138 -9.93 2.03 -14.79
N HIS A 139 -9.77 1.72 -16.06
CA HIS A 139 -10.16 0.44 -16.66
C HIS A 139 -9.06 -0.63 -16.59
N PHE A 140 -8.04 -0.42 -15.76
CA PHE A 140 -6.85 -1.27 -15.82
C PHE A 140 -7.12 -2.73 -15.44
N HIS A 141 -7.91 -3.02 -14.39
CA HIS A 141 -7.93 -4.37 -13.83
C HIS A 141 -9.29 -4.78 -13.23
N PRO A 142 -10.36 -4.85 -14.05
CA PRO A 142 -11.61 -5.40 -13.55
C PRO A 142 -11.49 -6.92 -13.30
N PRO A 143 -12.26 -7.52 -12.40
CA PRO A 143 -12.26 -8.94 -12.09
C PRO A 143 -12.40 -9.84 -13.33
N GLU A 144 -13.13 -9.36 -14.36
CA GLU A 144 -13.34 -10.07 -15.63
C GLU A 144 -12.03 -10.29 -16.40
N ARG A 145 -11.08 -9.36 -16.29
CA ARG A 145 -9.77 -9.50 -16.94
C ARG A 145 -8.98 -10.63 -16.30
N TYR A 146 -8.98 -10.72 -14.99
CA TYR A 146 -8.34 -11.79 -14.25
C TYR A 146 -9.00 -13.14 -14.55
N TYR A 147 -10.33 -13.21 -14.55
CA TYR A 147 -11.06 -14.41 -14.96
C TYR A 147 -10.67 -14.88 -16.37
N LYS A 148 -10.58 -13.96 -17.34
CA LYS A 148 -10.13 -14.30 -18.70
C LYS A 148 -8.69 -14.84 -18.71
N ARG A 149 -7.82 -14.35 -17.84
CA ARG A 149 -6.45 -14.86 -17.69
C ARG A 149 -6.48 -16.29 -17.15
N ILE A 150 -7.19 -16.56 -16.08
CA ILE A 150 -7.36 -17.92 -15.54
C ILE A 150 -7.92 -18.88 -16.60
N ALA A 151 -8.93 -18.46 -17.32
CA ALA A 151 -9.53 -19.27 -18.38
C ALA A 151 -8.51 -19.63 -19.49
N ARG A 152 -7.60 -18.73 -19.86
CA ARG A 152 -6.53 -19.01 -20.82
C ARG A 152 -5.46 -19.94 -20.26
N GLU A 153 -5.02 -19.74 -19.04
CA GLU A 153 -3.99 -20.55 -18.38
C GLU A 153 -4.43 -22.00 -18.22
N THR A 154 -5.72 -22.23 -17.93
CA THR A 154 -6.27 -23.57 -17.85
C THR A 154 -6.38 -24.26 -19.22
N TRP A 155 -6.51 -23.50 -20.33
CA TRP A 155 -6.52 -24.05 -21.69
C TRP A 155 -5.14 -24.47 -22.19
N SER A 156 -4.10 -23.84 -21.70
CA SER A 156 -2.71 -24.06 -22.13
C SER A 156 -2.00 -25.16 -21.34
N SER A 157 -2.65 -25.74 -20.32
CA SER A 157 -2.04 -26.77 -19.48
C SER A 157 -2.06 -28.14 -20.19
N PRO A 158 -0.93 -28.87 -20.24
CA PRO A 158 -0.84 -30.20 -20.81
C PRO A 158 -1.54 -31.29 -19.98
N LEU A 159 -2.23 -30.97 -18.90
CA LEU A 159 -2.97 -31.90 -18.06
C LEU A 159 -4.31 -32.28 -18.70
N PRO A 160 -4.67 -33.56 -18.72
CA PRO A 160 -5.82 -34.10 -19.48
C PRO A 160 -7.21 -33.81 -18.86
N VAL A 161 -7.33 -32.83 -17.97
CA VAL A 161 -8.60 -32.51 -17.30
C VAL A 161 -9.14 -31.18 -17.87
N PRO A 162 -10.42 -31.12 -18.31
CA PRO A 162 -11.03 -29.89 -18.79
C PRO A 162 -11.30 -28.91 -17.62
N GLN A 163 -10.25 -28.30 -17.06
CA GLN A 163 -10.32 -27.35 -15.95
C GLN A 163 -10.91 -25.99 -16.33
N THR A 164 -11.16 -25.75 -17.61
CA THR A 164 -11.75 -24.52 -18.15
C THR A 164 -13.14 -24.19 -17.61
N ARG A 165 -13.75 -25.10 -16.88
CA ARG A 165 -15.09 -24.93 -16.32
C ARG A 165 -15.12 -24.88 -14.79
N ALA A 166 -13.96 -24.94 -14.14
CA ALA A 166 -13.85 -25.03 -12.68
C ALA A 166 -14.30 -23.76 -11.96
N TRP A 167 -14.05 -22.60 -12.57
CA TRP A 167 -14.31 -21.29 -11.96
C TRP A 167 -15.31 -20.49 -12.78
N ARG A 168 -16.01 -19.57 -12.12
CA ARG A 168 -16.91 -18.61 -12.76
C ARG A 168 -16.76 -17.23 -12.14
N LEU A 169 -17.05 -16.20 -12.90
CA LEU A 169 -17.32 -14.88 -12.39
C LEU A 169 -18.76 -14.85 -11.85
N SER A 170 -18.92 -14.42 -10.60
CA SER A 170 -20.23 -14.20 -9.99
C SER A 170 -20.45 -12.71 -9.81
N GLU A 171 -21.60 -12.22 -10.24
CA GLU A 171 -22.08 -10.85 -10.07
C GLU A 171 -23.10 -10.74 -8.92
N ALA A 172 -23.18 -11.77 -8.05
CA ALA A 172 -24.09 -11.79 -6.92
C ALA A 172 -23.91 -10.61 -5.93
N ASN A 173 -22.79 -9.88 -6.02
CA ASN A 173 -22.51 -8.70 -5.23
C ASN A 173 -22.65 -7.39 -6.03
N GLU A 174 -23.36 -7.36 -7.14
CA GLU A 174 -23.48 -6.18 -8.03
C GLU A 174 -23.96 -4.92 -7.29
N ASP A 175 -24.88 -5.10 -6.35
CA ASP A 175 -25.46 -4.03 -5.50
C ASP A 175 -24.73 -3.85 -4.15
N PHE A 176 -23.64 -4.59 -3.91
CA PHE A 176 -22.89 -4.64 -2.65
C PHE A 176 -23.69 -5.13 -1.43
N SER A 177 -24.81 -5.81 -1.64
CA SER A 177 -25.66 -6.29 -0.54
C SER A 177 -25.07 -7.50 0.18
N LEU A 178 -24.37 -8.38 -0.52
CA LEU A 178 -23.74 -9.55 0.08
C LEU A 178 -22.51 -9.20 0.89
N CYS A 179 -21.64 -8.37 0.33
CA CYS A 179 -20.40 -7.95 0.96
C CYS A 179 -20.05 -6.49 0.56
N PRO A 180 -20.27 -5.51 1.44
CA PRO A 180 -20.01 -4.11 1.14
C PRO A 180 -18.54 -3.79 0.83
N SER A 181 -17.61 -4.62 1.28
CA SER A 181 -16.17 -4.42 1.10
C SER A 181 -15.57 -5.20 -0.07
N TYR A 182 -16.33 -6.08 -0.72
CA TYR A 182 -15.90 -6.75 -1.96
C TYR A 182 -16.31 -5.96 -3.20
N PRO A 183 -15.66 -6.18 -4.36
CA PRO A 183 -16.10 -5.63 -5.63
C PRO A 183 -17.44 -6.23 -6.07
N ARG A 184 -18.05 -5.63 -7.11
CA ARG A 184 -19.32 -6.10 -7.68
C ARG A 184 -19.27 -7.54 -8.16
N ALA A 185 -18.16 -7.92 -8.77
CA ALA A 185 -17.93 -9.26 -9.30
C ALA A 185 -16.76 -9.94 -8.59
N VAL A 186 -16.90 -11.24 -8.32
CA VAL A 186 -15.90 -12.08 -7.66
C VAL A 186 -15.77 -13.42 -8.37
N ILE A 187 -14.61 -14.06 -8.21
CA ILE A 187 -14.34 -15.36 -8.81
C ILE A 187 -14.55 -16.46 -7.77
N VAL A 188 -15.40 -17.41 -8.10
CA VAL A 188 -15.84 -18.52 -7.22
C VAL A 188 -15.87 -19.85 -7.99
N PRO A 189 -15.90 -21.01 -7.29
CA PRO A 189 -16.10 -22.28 -7.95
C PRO A 189 -17.43 -22.33 -8.72
N ARG A 190 -17.40 -22.84 -9.91
CA ARG A 190 -18.61 -22.93 -10.77
C ARG A 190 -19.73 -23.78 -10.18
N ALA A 191 -19.37 -24.80 -9.41
CA ALA A 191 -20.31 -25.72 -8.76
C ALA A 191 -21.17 -25.05 -7.66
N VAL A 192 -20.77 -23.85 -7.20
CA VAL A 192 -21.46 -23.11 -6.13
C VAL A 192 -22.34 -22.04 -6.76
N ASP A 193 -23.64 -22.07 -6.47
CA ASP A 193 -24.62 -21.08 -6.93
C ASP A 193 -24.60 -19.79 -6.09
N ASP A 194 -25.28 -18.76 -6.54
CA ASP A 194 -25.28 -17.45 -5.88
C ASP A 194 -26.08 -17.46 -4.56
N ASP A 195 -27.08 -18.36 -4.41
CA ASP A 195 -27.78 -18.56 -3.15
C ASP A 195 -26.87 -19.16 -2.07
N ALA A 196 -26.00 -20.09 -2.46
CA ALA A 196 -24.99 -20.63 -1.54
C ALA A 196 -23.97 -19.56 -1.15
N LEU A 197 -23.57 -18.69 -2.08
CA LEU A 197 -22.70 -17.55 -1.77
C LEU A 197 -23.37 -16.59 -0.78
N ALA A 198 -24.66 -16.30 -0.94
CA ALA A 198 -25.42 -15.47 -0.01
C ALA A 198 -25.50 -16.08 1.39
N ARG A 199 -25.67 -17.39 1.50
CA ARG A 199 -25.65 -18.10 2.79
C ARG A 199 -24.25 -18.09 3.42
N SER A 200 -23.19 -18.31 2.65
CA SER A 200 -21.81 -18.23 3.11
C SER A 200 -21.47 -16.80 3.58
N ALA A 201 -21.92 -15.76 2.83
CA ALA A 201 -21.71 -14.38 3.22
C ALA A 201 -22.31 -14.05 4.59
N ARG A 202 -23.51 -14.54 4.90
CA ARG A 202 -24.14 -14.36 6.23
C ARG A 202 -23.38 -15.06 7.36
N PHE A 203 -22.58 -16.07 7.03
CA PHE A 203 -21.78 -16.84 7.97
C PHE A 203 -20.35 -16.31 8.12
N ARG A 204 -19.94 -15.34 7.30
CA ARG A 204 -18.61 -14.74 7.37
C ARG A 204 -18.69 -13.29 7.84
N GLN A 205 -17.72 -12.88 8.64
CA GLN A 205 -17.66 -11.52 9.18
C GLN A 205 -17.69 -10.48 8.04
N GLY A 206 -18.63 -9.52 8.12
CA GLY A 206 -18.80 -8.48 7.11
C GLY A 206 -19.18 -9.00 5.71
N GLY A 207 -19.71 -10.23 5.62
CA GLY A 207 -20.11 -10.84 4.36
C GLY A 207 -18.94 -11.36 3.52
N ARG A 208 -17.71 -11.35 4.03
CA ARG A 208 -16.51 -11.69 3.26
C ARG A 208 -16.33 -13.20 3.14
N PHE A 209 -17.16 -13.84 2.31
CA PHE A 209 -17.07 -15.28 1.99
C PHE A 209 -15.79 -15.60 1.20
N PRO A 210 -15.34 -16.87 1.17
CA PRO A 210 -14.15 -17.27 0.45
C PRO A 210 -14.25 -16.96 -1.05
N VAL A 211 -13.30 -16.19 -1.57
CA VAL A 211 -13.19 -15.84 -3.00
C VAL A 211 -11.77 -16.11 -3.48
N LEU A 212 -11.63 -16.34 -4.79
CA LEU A 212 -10.33 -16.54 -5.41
C LEU A 212 -9.53 -15.25 -5.39
N SER A 213 -8.32 -15.33 -4.86
CA SER A 213 -7.29 -14.29 -4.89
C SER A 213 -6.27 -14.57 -6.01
N TYR A 214 -5.77 -15.81 -6.10
CA TYR A 214 -4.77 -16.18 -7.09
C TYR A 214 -4.91 -17.64 -7.51
N TYR A 215 -4.74 -17.90 -8.79
CA TYR A 215 -4.66 -19.25 -9.38
C TYR A 215 -3.21 -19.54 -9.77
N HIS A 216 -2.63 -20.57 -9.18
CA HIS A 216 -1.25 -21.00 -9.45
C HIS A 216 -1.25 -22.10 -10.51
N ALA A 217 -1.17 -21.68 -11.77
CA ALA A 217 -1.28 -22.56 -12.93
C ALA A 217 -0.28 -23.74 -12.94
N PRO A 218 1.01 -23.59 -12.53
CA PRO A 218 1.98 -24.69 -12.56
C PRO A 218 1.57 -25.92 -11.75
N ARG A 219 0.80 -25.72 -10.67
CA ARG A 219 0.34 -26.80 -9.77
C ARG A 219 -1.17 -27.01 -9.78
N GLY A 220 -1.93 -26.14 -10.41
CA GLY A 220 -3.39 -26.15 -10.35
C GLY A 220 -3.94 -25.89 -8.95
N THR A 221 -3.22 -25.15 -8.12
CA THR A 221 -3.61 -24.78 -6.75
C THR A 221 -4.14 -23.37 -6.70
N VAL A 222 -4.86 -23.04 -5.64
CA VAL A 222 -5.50 -21.73 -5.49
C VAL A 222 -5.22 -21.11 -4.16
N LEU A 223 -5.16 -19.79 -4.16
CA LEU A 223 -5.13 -18.93 -2.99
C LEU A 223 -6.47 -18.23 -2.86
N LEU A 224 -7.10 -18.38 -1.72
CA LEU A 224 -8.37 -17.77 -1.39
C LEU A 224 -8.20 -16.77 -0.25
N ARG A 225 -9.09 -15.79 -0.19
CA ARG A 225 -9.22 -14.87 0.93
C ARG A 225 -10.64 -14.83 1.47
N SER A 226 -10.78 -14.66 2.78
CA SER A 226 -12.07 -14.45 3.46
C SER A 226 -11.91 -13.70 4.78
N SER A 227 -12.99 -13.56 5.52
CA SER A 227 -13.01 -13.23 6.94
C SER A 227 -13.23 -14.48 7.80
N GLN A 228 -13.23 -14.28 9.12
CA GLN A 228 -13.54 -15.37 10.07
C GLN A 228 -14.98 -15.88 9.91
N PRO A 229 -15.23 -17.16 10.17
CA PRO A 229 -16.57 -17.70 10.25
C PRO A 229 -17.27 -17.25 11.56
N LEU A 230 -18.58 -17.03 11.48
CA LEU A 230 -19.41 -16.62 12.61
C LEU A 230 -19.99 -17.84 13.35
N THR A 231 -19.12 -18.67 13.89
CA THR A 231 -19.53 -19.89 14.62
C THR A 231 -20.09 -19.58 16.00
N GLY A 232 -19.66 -18.50 16.61
CA GLY A 232 -20.09 -18.09 17.95
C GLY A 232 -19.81 -19.14 19.04
N PRO A 233 -20.28 -18.90 20.28
CA PRO A 233 -20.14 -19.84 21.37
C PRO A 233 -20.92 -21.14 21.14
N GLN A 234 -22.03 -21.11 20.38
CA GLN A 234 -22.87 -22.25 20.04
C GLN A 234 -22.26 -23.16 18.93
N LYS A 235 -21.10 -22.80 18.38
CA LYS A 235 -20.43 -23.55 17.30
C LYS A 235 -21.32 -23.74 16.07
N LEU A 236 -22.01 -22.68 15.65
CA LEU A 236 -22.86 -22.68 14.47
C LEU A 236 -22.10 -23.17 13.23
N ARG A 237 -22.82 -23.81 12.32
CA ARG A 237 -22.31 -24.34 11.05
C ARG A 237 -23.10 -23.75 9.88
N CYS A 238 -22.45 -23.68 8.73
CA CYS A 238 -23.09 -23.28 7.48
C CYS A 238 -22.72 -24.29 6.37
N ALA A 239 -23.69 -25.10 5.98
CA ALA A 239 -23.50 -26.13 4.96
C ALA A 239 -23.03 -25.52 3.62
N ALA A 240 -23.51 -24.34 3.25
CA ALA A 240 -23.11 -23.64 2.03
C ALA A 240 -21.63 -23.19 2.06
N ASP A 241 -21.13 -22.73 3.20
CA ASP A 241 -19.72 -22.37 3.37
C ASP A 241 -18.82 -23.62 3.33
N GLU A 242 -19.26 -24.71 3.95
CA GLU A 242 -18.58 -26.00 3.92
C GLU A 242 -18.53 -26.58 2.47
N GLU A 243 -19.64 -26.46 1.73
CA GLU A 243 -19.73 -26.88 0.34
C GLU A 243 -18.82 -26.06 -0.57
N LEU A 244 -18.77 -24.72 -0.36
CA LEU A 244 -17.88 -23.83 -1.12
C LEU A 244 -16.42 -24.29 -0.99
N LEU A 245 -15.94 -24.54 0.23
CA LEU A 245 -14.56 -24.99 0.45
C LEU A 245 -14.33 -26.43 -0.02
N ARG A 246 -15.35 -27.29 -0.02
CA ARG A 246 -15.28 -28.62 -0.62
C ARG A 246 -15.17 -28.54 -2.14
N ALA A 247 -15.96 -27.67 -2.77
CA ALA A 247 -15.90 -27.41 -4.22
C ALA A 247 -14.52 -26.92 -4.65
N VAL A 248 -13.87 -26.04 -3.87
CA VAL A 248 -12.50 -25.60 -4.14
C VAL A 248 -11.52 -26.76 -4.25
N LEU A 249 -11.57 -27.73 -3.32
CA LEU A 249 -10.68 -28.90 -3.36
C LEU A 249 -11.03 -29.86 -4.49
N ALA A 250 -12.31 -29.98 -4.84
CA ALA A 250 -12.75 -30.82 -5.94
C ALA A 250 -12.31 -30.28 -7.31
N GLU A 251 -12.25 -28.96 -7.46
CA GLU A 251 -11.80 -28.29 -8.68
C GLU A 251 -10.26 -28.22 -8.81
N ALA A 252 -9.54 -28.47 -7.72
CA ALA A 252 -8.10 -28.63 -7.72
C ALA A 252 -7.72 -30.06 -8.18
N ARG A 253 -6.51 -30.49 -7.93
CA ARG A 253 -6.05 -31.83 -8.29
C ARG A 253 -6.76 -32.91 -7.46
N PRO A 254 -6.98 -34.12 -8.02
CA PRO A 254 -7.48 -35.26 -7.24
C PRO A 254 -6.65 -35.51 -5.97
N GLY A 255 -7.31 -35.58 -4.82
CA GLY A 255 -6.65 -35.73 -3.53
C GLY A 255 -5.98 -34.43 -2.99
N ALA A 256 -6.28 -33.27 -3.56
CA ALA A 256 -5.79 -31.98 -3.06
C ALA A 256 -6.17 -31.78 -1.59
N ARG A 257 -5.23 -31.20 -0.85
CA ARG A 257 -5.42 -30.78 0.55
C ARG A 257 -5.51 -29.27 0.60
N GLY A 258 -6.13 -28.76 1.66
CA GLY A 258 -6.21 -27.33 1.92
C GLY A 258 -5.57 -26.95 3.26
N PHE A 259 -4.97 -25.77 3.28
CA PHE A 259 -4.58 -25.11 4.53
C PHE A 259 -5.37 -23.82 4.73
N ILE A 260 -5.90 -23.65 5.93
CA ILE A 260 -6.51 -22.40 6.38
C ILE A 260 -5.45 -21.68 7.22
N VAL A 261 -4.90 -20.61 6.67
CA VAL A 261 -3.94 -19.75 7.38
C VAL A 261 -4.72 -18.67 8.13
N ASP A 262 -4.89 -18.88 9.43
CA ASP A 262 -5.52 -17.93 10.34
C ASP A 262 -4.44 -16.96 10.86
N THR A 263 -4.55 -15.70 10.48
CA THR A 263 -3.60 -14.65 10.87
C THR A 263 -3.81 -14.14 12.30
N ARG A 264 -4.72 -14.73 13.06
CA ARG A 264 -4.91 -14.50 14.49
C ARG A 264 -4.14 -15.54 15.29
N SER A 265 -3.78 -15.18 16.54
CA SER A 265 -3.33 -16.18 17.50
C SER A 265 -4.47 -17.15 17.86
N ALA A 266 -4.11 -18.36 18.29
CA ALA A 266 -5.11 -19.33 18.76
C ALA A 266 -5.97 -18.78 19.92
N GLN A 267 -5.37 -17.98 20.79
CA GLN A 267 -6.06 -17.32 21.90
C GLN A 267 -7.04 -16.25 21.38
N ALA A 268 -6.61 -15.37 20.46
CA ALA A 268 -7.48 -14.36 19.87
C ALA A 268 -8.66 -14.99 19.11
N ALA A 269 -8.41 -16.08 18.36
CA ALA A 269 -9.47 -16.82 17.67
C ALA A 269 -10.48 -17.48 18.66
N LYS A 270 -9.99 -17.98 19.81
CA LYS A 270 -10.84 -18.51 20.87
C LYS A 270 -11.68 -17.40 21.54
N GLN A 271 -11.07 -16.26 21.80
CA GLN A 271 -11.75 -15.09 22.35
C GLN A 271 -12.81 -14.53 21.39
N ALA A 272 -12.50 -14.43 20.10
CA ALA A 272 -13.44 -13.96 19.08
C ALA A 272 -14.73 -14.79 19.03
N ARG A 273 -14.68 -16.07 19.41
CA ARG A 273 -15.87 -16.93 19.51
C ARG A 273 -16.88 -16.43 20.53
N MET A 274 -16.45 -15.82 21.60
CA MET A 274 -17.34 -15.26 22.63
C MET A 274 -18.14 -14.06 22.12
N THR A 275 -17.64 -13.38 21.09
CA THR A 275 -18.27 -12.21 20.44
C THR A 275 -18.89 -12.54 19.07
N GLY A 276 -19.18 -13.80 18.81
CA GLY A 276 -19.87 -14.26 17.60
C GLY A 276 -18.94 -14.76 16.48
N GLY A 277 -17.64 -14.45 16.50
CA GLY A 277 -16.66 -14.98 15.55
C GLY A 277 -16.32 -16.46 15.79
N GLY A 278 -15.23 -16.91 15.22
CA GLY A 278 -14.76 -18.27 15.49
C GLY A 278 -13.79 -18.84 14.49
N THR A 279 -13.82 -20.14 14.33
CA THR A 279 -12.90 -20.91 13.50
C THR A 279 -13.61 -22.08 12.84
N GLU A 280 -13.13 -22.51 11.70
CA GLU A 280 -13.59 -23.67 10.98
C GLU A 280 -13.37 -24.95 11.80
N ALA A 281 -14.42 -25.69 12.06
CA ALA A 281 -14.34 -26.96 12.78
C ALA A 281 -13.80 -28.06 11.86
N LYS A 282 -12.80 -28.84 12.31
CA LYS A 282 -12.16 -29.90 11.52
C LYS A 282 -13.16 -30.90 10.92
N ALA A 283 -14.20 -31.24 11.66
CA ALA A 283 -15.23 -32.18 11.19
C ALA A 283 -16.13 -31.61 10.09
N ALA A 284 -16.26 -30.27 10.03
CA ALA A 284 -17.10 -29.56 9.05
C ALA A 284 -16.35 -29.28 7.74
N TYR A 285 -15.04 -29.18 7.80
CA TYR A 285 -14.17 -28.87 6.65
C TYR A 285 -13.15 -30.00 6.40
N PRO A 286 -13.61 -31.19 5.95
CA PRO A 286 -12.71 -32.30 5.66
C PRO A 286 -11.74 -31.92 4.54
N GLY A 287 -10.49 -32.34 4.67
CA GLY A 287 -9.42 -31.98 3.72
C GLY A 287 -8.73 -30.65 4.01
N TRP A 288 -9.27 -29.82 4.91
CA TRP A 288 -8.66 -28.54 5.32
C TRP A 288 -8.01 -28.66 6.70
N LYS A 289 -6.75 -28.17 6.81
CA LYS A 289 -6.01 -28.08 8.07
C LYS A 289 -5.75 -26.62 8.41
N ARG A 290 -6.16 -26.19 9.61
CA ARG A 290 -5.95 -24.82 10.07
C ARG A 290 -4.56 -24.67 10.68
N LEU A 291 -3.90 -23.57 10.33
CA LEU A 291 -2.60 -23.12 10.82
C LEU A 291 -2.76 -21.71 11.40
N HIS A 292 -2.35 -21.50 12.64
CA HIS A 292 -2.30 -20.17 13.22
C HIS A 292 -0.96 -19.52 12.92
N ARG A 293 -1.01 -18.35 12.30
CA ARG A 293 0.13 -17.50 11.98
C ARG A 293 -0.17 -16.06 12.41
N PRO A 294 -0.03 -15.78 13.71
CA PRO A 294 -0.43 -14.49 14.25
C PRO A 294 0.39 -13.36 13.64
N LEU A 295 -0.31 -12.37 13.10
CA LEU A 295 0.24 -11.12 12.62
C LEU A 295 -0.37 -9.98 13.43
N GLU A 296 0.49 -9.08 13.91
CA GLU A 296 0.04 -7.89 14.61
C GLU A 296 -0.69 -6.94 13.64
N ARG A 297 -1.70 -6.26 14.19
CA ARG A 297 -2.54 -5.32 13.47
C ARG A 297 -3.03 -4.23 14.40
N GLY A 298 -3.59 -3.16 13.84
CA GLY A 298 -4.14 -2.07 14.62
C GLY A 298 -3.08 -1.40 15.51
N ARG A 299 -3.44 -1.15 16.76
CA ARG A 299 -2.63 -0.35 17.69
C ARG A 299 -1.20 -0.86 17.92
N PRO A 300 -0.92 -2.16 18.12
CA PRO A 300 0.47 -2.60 18.32
C PRO A 300 1.37 -2.33 17.11
N LEU A 301 0.85 -2.48 15.90
CA LEU A 301 1.59 -2.16 14.68
C LEU A 301 1.80 -0.66 14.53
N GLN A 302 0.79 0.16 14.87
CA GLN A 302 0.88 1.61 14.88
C GLN A 302 1.93 2.11 15.89
N GLU A 303 1.92 1.56 17.10
CA GLU A 303 2.91 1.89 18.14
C GLU A 303 4.34 1.53 17.71
N SER A 304 4.51 0.39 17.03
CA SER A 304 5.79 -0.01 16.44
C SER A 304 6.30 1.00 15.41
N PHE A 305 5.42 1.50 14.55
CA PHE A 305 5.75 2.53 13.55
C PHE A 305 6.10 3.87 14.19
N VAL A 306 5.33 4.32 15.17
CA VAL A 306 5.61 5.56 15.93
C VAL A 306 6.98 5.47 16.61
N CYS A 307 7.24 4.37 17.33
CA CYS A 307 8.51 4.13 18.01
C CYS A 307 9.70 4.11 17.02
N LEU A 308 9.51 3.51 15.84
CA LEU A 308 10.52 3.54 14.78
C LEU A 308 10.82 4.97 14.33
N MET A 309 9.78 5.78 14.08
CA MET A 309 9.97 7.16 13.63
C MET A 309 10.58 8.06 14.71
N GLU A 310 10.25 7.85 15.98
CA GLU A 310 10.91 8.51 17.09
C GLU A 310 12.40 8.15 17.19
N ALA A 311 12.75 6.89 16.93
CA ALA A 311 14.14 6.47 16.85
C ALA A 311 14.87 7.14 15.67
N CYS A 312 14.27 7.18 14.49
CA CYS A 312 14.83 7.81 13.30
C CYS A 312 14.97 9.32 13.40
N GLY A 313 14.12 9.97 14.18
CA GLY A 313 14.09 11.43 14.33
C GLY A 313 15.07 12.01 15.35
N ASP A 314 15.90 11.22 16.02
CA ASP A 314 16.87 11.65 17.04
C ASP A 314 18.32 11.54 16.49
N PRO A 315 18.87 12.62 15.91
CA PRO A 315 20.19 12.57 15.28
C PRO A 315 21.35 12.56 16.30
N GLU A 316 21.10 12.92 17.57
CA GLU A 316 22.13 13.05 18.60
C GLU A 316 22.36 11.77 19.42
N GLN A 317 21.58 10.70 19.17
CA GLN A 317 21.71 9.45 19.91
C GLN A 317 22.97 8.67 19.54
N SER A 318 23.55 7.98 20.54
CA SER A 318 24.65 7.04 20.28
C SER A 318 24.21 5.85 19.44
N MET A 319 25.16 5.19 18.75
CA MET A 319 24.89 4.01 17.96
C MET A 319 24.25 2.88 18.79
N ASP A 320 24.71 2.63 20.01
CA ASP A 320 24.15 1.60 20.89
C ASP A 320 22.70 1.91 21.28
N ARG A 321 22.40 3.17 21.56
CA ARG A 321 21.04 3.63 21.83
C ARG A 321 20.14 3.50 20.60
N TRP A 322 20.66 3.87 19.43
CA TRP A 322 19.99 3.69 18.15
C TRP A 322 19.59 2.23 17.91
N LEU A 323 20.55 1.31 18.01
CA LEU A 323 20.32 -0.12 17.79
C LEU A 323 19.32 -0.69 18.81
N SER A 324 19.44 -0.29 20.09
CA SER A 324 18.50 -0.73 21.13
C SER A 324 17.08 -0.24 20.89
N ARG A 325 16.90 1.01 20.43
CA ARG A 325 15.57 1.55 20.07
C ARG A 325 15.00 0.88 18.82
N LEU A 326 15.86 0.63 17.82
CA LEU A 326 15.47 -0.05 16.59
C LEU A 326 14.99 -1.48 16.86
N ASP A 327 15.66 -2.22 17.75
CA ASP A 327 15.22 -3.55 18.19
C ASP A 327 13.92 -3.44 19.02
N GLY A 328 13.88 -2.49 19.95
CA GLY A 328 12.72 -2.26 20.83
C GLY A 328 11.43 -1.88 20.09
N CYS A 329 11.49 -1.21 18.95
CA CYS A 329 10.32 -0.87 18.15
C CYS A 329 9.67 -2.09 17.47
N ARG A 330 10.37 -3.21 17.29
CA ARG A 330 9.91 -4.48 16.72
C ARG A 330 9.39 -4.39 15.27
N TRP A 331 9.65 -3.32 14.54
CA TRP A 331 9.17 -3.16 13.17
C TRP A 331 9.68 -4.28 12.25
N LEU A 332 10.98 -4.57 12.28
CA LEU A 332 11.58 -5.66 11.50
C LEU A 332 11.05 -7.05 11.90
N SER A 333 10.59 -7.21 13.14
CA SER A 333 9.91 -8.44 13.56
C SER A 333 8.57 -8.59 12.86
N HIS A 334 7.80 -7.51 12.67
CA HIS A 334 6.54 -7.56 11.92
C HIS A 334 6.79 -7.84 10.43
N VAL A 335 7.84 -7.28 9.83
CA VAL A 335 8.29 -7.60 8.47
C VAL A 335 8.62 -9.10 8.35
N LYS A 336 9.39 -9.64 9.29
CA LYS A 336 9.73 -11.07 9.36
C LYS A 336 8.50 -11.96 9.42
N GLU A 337 7.57 -11.67 10.32
CA GLU A 337 6.33 -12.43 10.50
C GLU A 337 5.47 -12.44 9.24
N ALA A 338 5.33 -11.28 8.57
CA ALA A 338 4.58 -11.13 7.34
C ALA A 338 5.20 -11.96 6.19
N LEU A 339 6.50 -11.82 5.95
CA LEU A 339 7.22 -12.58 4.94
C LEU A 339 7.21 -14.08 5.23
N SER A 340 7.42 -14.50 6.49
CA SER A 340 7.38 -15.91 6.88
C SER A 340 6.02 -16.54 6.61
N THR A 341 4.93 -15.80 6.88
CA THR A 341 3.57 -16.29 6.64
C THR A 341 3.24 -16.37 5.15
N ALA A 342 3.70 -15.39 4.36
CA ALA A 342 3.56 -15.40 2.91
C ALA A 342 4.36 -16.55 2.27
N CYS A 343 5.59 -16.79 2.72
CA CYS A 343 6.42 -17.92 2.29
C CYS A 343 5.74 -19.27 2.61
N LEU A 344 5.14 -19.40 3.80
CA LEU A 344 4.40 -20.61 4.16
C LEU A 344 3.23 -20.87 3.21
N ALA A 345 2.46 -19.84 2.87
CA ALA A 345 1.35 -19.96 1.92
C ALA A 345 1.86 -20.34 0.52
N ALA A 346 2.91 -19.68 0.05
CA ALA A 346 3.55 -19.95 -1.24
C ALA A 346 4.13 -21.37 -1.32
N GLN A 347 4.82 -21.83 -0.28
CA GLN A 347 5.35 -23.20 -0.18
C GLN A 347 4.26 -24.25 -0.21
N GLY A 348 3.16 -24.02 0.52
CA GLY A 348 2.00 -24.91 0.49
C GLY A 348 1.46 -25.09 -0.92
N MET A 349 1.39 -24.01 -1.70
CA MET A 349 0.92 -24.05 -3.09
C MET A 349 1.93 -24.70 -4.04
N GLU A 350 3.18 -24.29 -4.00
CA GLU A 350 4.21 -24.71 -4.96
C GLU A 350 4.75 -26.11 -4.64
N TRP A 351 5.08 -26.42 -3.38
CA TRP A 351 5.76 -27.67 -3.04
C TRP A 351 4.79 -28.78 -2.62
N GLU A 352 3.78 -28.43 -1.80
CA GLU A 352 2.82 -29.43 -1.32
C GLU A 352 1.62 -29.62 -2.27
N GLY A 353 1.43 -28.72 -3.25
CA GLY A 353 0.27 -28.75 -4.14
C GLY A 353 -1.04 -28.56 -3.40
N ALA A 354 -1.04 -27.78 -2.33
CA ALA A 354 -2.19 -27.51 -1.49
C ALA A 354 -2.92 -26.22 -1.91
N CYS A 355 -4.23 -26.19 -1.71
CA CYS A 355 -5.02 -24.96 -1.78
C CYS A 355 -4.90 -24.19 -0.46
N ILE A 356 -4.84 -22.88 -0.52
CA ILE A 356 -4.65 -22.02 0.66
C ILE A 356 -5.85 -21.08 0.80
N LEU A 357 -6.43 -21.03 1.99
CA LEU A 357 -7.37 -19.99 2.41
C LEU A 357 -6.70 -19.15 3.48
N VAL A 358 -6.59 -17.84 3.26
CA VAL A 358 -6.08 -16.90 4.25
C VAL A 358 -7.23 -16.10 4.83
N HIS A 359 -7.31 -16.01 6.14
CA HIS A 359 -8.23 -15.12 6.82
C HIS A 359 -7.69 -14.60 8.15
N GLY A 360 -8.25 -13.48 8.59
CA GLY A 360 -8.09 -12.92 9.93
C GLY A 360 -9.45 -12.78 10.59
N ALA A 361 -9.67 -11.71 11.35
CA ALA A 361 -11.00 -11.41 11.85
C ALA A 361 -11.89 -10.83 10.74
N GLU A 362 -11.46 -9.72 10.14
CA GLU A 362 -12.22 -8.98 9.12
C GLU A 362 -11.79 -9.33 7.68
N GLY A 363 -10.57 -9.78 7.48
CA GLY A 363 -10.05 -10.15 6.18
C GLY A 363 -9.66 -8.95 5.29
N THR A 364 -9.43 -7.77 5.86
CA THR A 364 -9.14 -6.52 5.15
C THR A 364 -7.72 -6.01 5.33
N ASP A 365 -6.94 -6.61 6.22
CA ASP A 365 -5.59 -6.16 6.59
C ASP A 365 -4.56 -7.28 6.40
N SER A 366 -4.26 -8.05 7.45
CA SER A 366 -3.27 -9.13 7.43
C SER A 366 -3.56 -10.21 6.36
N THR A 367 -4.82 -10.44 6.04
CA THR A 367 -5.22 -11.34 4.95
C THR A 367 -4.68 -10.86 3.61
N LEU A 368 -4.90 -9.59 3.27
CA LEU A 368 -4.46 -9.00 2.01
C LEU A 368 -2.93 -8.86 1.95
N LEU A 369 -2.29 -8.59 3.09
CA LEU A 369 -0.84 -8.59 3.23
C LEU A 369 -0.25 -9.95 2.81
N VAL A 370 -0.79 -11.05 3.35
CA VAL A 370 -0.30 -12.40 3.05
C VAL A 370 -0.61 -12.80 1.62
N THR A 371 -1.83 -12.56 1.13
CA THR A 371 -2.22 -12.97 -0.24
C THR A 371 -1.46 -12.21 -1.31
N SER A 372 -1.21 -10.92 -1.14
CA SER A 372 -0.43 -10.12 -2.09
C SER A 372 1.06 -10.48 -2.08
N LEU A 373 1.66 -10.72 -0.91
CA LEU A 373 3.06 -11.14 -0.82
C LEU A 373 3.28 -12.55 -1.38
N ALA A 374 2.35 -13.50 -1.13
CA ALA A 374 2.43 -14.85 -1.69
C ALA A 374 2.40 -14.82 -3.23
N GLN A 375 1.60 -13.93 -3.83
CA GLN A 375 1.58 -13.73 -5.28
C GLN A 375 2.90 -13.17 -5.81
N LEU A 376 3.50 -12.18 -5.15
CA LEU A 376 4.82 -11.67 -5.55
C LEU A 376 5.92 -12.74 -5.49
N ILE A 377 5.83 -13.65 -4.53
CA ILE A 377 6.76 -14.79 -4.42
C ILE A 377 6.58 -15.77 -5.59
N LEU A 378 5.34 -16.12 -5.93
CA LEU A 378 5.02 -17.18 -6.88
C LEU A 378 4.89 -16.71 -8.31
N ASP A 379 4.28 -15.54 -8.54
CA ASP A 379 3.87 -15.07 -9.87
C ASP A 379 4.87 -14.07 -10.45
N PRO A 380 5.61 -14.46 -11.53
CA PRO A 380 6.50 -13.53 -12.23
C PRO A 380 5.80 -12.30 -12.78
N LEU A 381 4.52 -12.41 -13.18
CA LEU A 381 3.76 -11.28 -13.72
C LEU A 381 3.52 -10.21 -12.66
N SER A 382 3.27 -10.59 -11.41
CA SER A 382 3.10 -9.65 -10.29
C SER A 382 4.37 -8.83 -9.98
N ARG A 383 5.52 -9.24 -10.48
CA ARG A 383 6.82 -8.56 -10.33
C ARG A 383 7.13 -7.58 -11.47
N THR A 384 6.28 -7.52 -12.49
CA THR A 384 6.38 -6.51 -13.56
C THR A 384 5.73 -5.18 -13.12
N MET A 385 6.05 -4.08 -13.79
CA MET A 385 5.42 -2.77 -13.53
C MET A 385 3.89 -2.84 -13.64
N ALA A 386 3.38 -3.43 -14.71
CA ALA A 386 1.94 -3.54 -14.94
C ALA A 386 1.29 -4.55 -13.99
N GLY A 387 1.93 -5.69 -13.75
CA GLY A 387 1.41 -6.73 -12.86
C GLY A 387 1.39 -6.31 -11.39
N PHE A 388 2.35 -5.50 -10.96
CA PHE A 388 2.35 -4.96 -9.60
C PHE A 388 1.21 -3.94 -9.38
N GLN A 389 0.95 -3.08 -10.37
CA GLN A 389 -0.22 -2.20 -10.34
C GLN A 389 -1.53 -3.02 -10.31
N GLU A 390 -1.62 -4.08 -11.11
CA GLU A 390 -2.75 -5.01 -11.10
C GLU A 390 -2.94 -5.66 -9.72
N LEU A 391 -1.86 -6.13 -9.10
CA LEU A 391 -1.88 -6.72 -7.77
C LEU A 391 -2.42 -5.74 -6.72
N ILE A 392 -1.99 -4.49 -6.73
CA ILE A 392 -2.47 -3.47 -5.81
C ILE A 392 -3.96 -3.18 -6.03
N GLU A 393 -4.39 -3.06 -7.30
CA GLU A 393 -5.81 -2.85 -7.61
C GLU A 393 -6.67 -4.02 -7.11
N GLN A 394 -6.26 -5.25 -7.34
CA GLN A 394 -7.06 -6.43 -6.99
C GLN A 394 -7.01 -6.78 -5.51
N GLU A 395 -5.82 -6.84 -4.93
CA GLU A 395 -5.62 -7.35 -3.58
C GLU A 395 -5.71 -6.29 -2.48
N TRP A 396 -5.66 -5.01 -2.82
CA TRP A 396 -5.75 -3.94 -1.84
C TRP A 396 -6.98 -3.08 -2.06
N ILE A 397 -7.14 -2.50 -3.25
CA ILE A 397 -8.20 -1.52 -3.53
C ILE A 397 -9.55 -2.22 -3.68
N GLN A 398 -9.68 -3.14 -4.63
CA GLN A 398 -10.92 -3.88 -4.88
C GLN A 398 -11.22 -4.89 -3.77
N ALA A 399 -10.20 -5.47 -3.16
CA ALA A 399 -10.37 -6.37 -2.02
C ALA A 399 -10.87 -5.67 -0.75
N GLY A 400 -10.94 -4.34 -0.74
CA GLY A 400 -11.60 -3.56 0.30
C GLY A 400 -10.71 -3.26 1.51
N HIS A 401 -9.39 -3.05 1.30
CA HIS A 401 -8.57 -2.45 2.34
C HIS A 401 -9.06 -1.03 2.61
N PRO A 402 -9.38 -0.68 3.87
CA PRO A 402 -9.99 0.60 4.18
C PRO A 402 -8.93 1.72 4.28
N PHE A 403 -8.38 2.14 3.12
CA PHE A 403 -7.28 3.09 3.05
C PHE A 403 -7.55 4.39 3.80
N GLN A 404 -8.75 4.96 3.67
CA GLN A 404 -9.06 6.23 4.30
C GLN A 404 -9.03 6.14 5.83
N LEU A 405 -9.48 5.02 6.40
CA LEU A 405 -9.42 4.77 7.85
C LEU A 405 -8.01 4.41 8.31
N ARG A 406 -7.27 3.61 7.53
CA ARG A 406 -5.93 3.14 7.93
C ARG A 406 -4.86 4.20 7.78
N CYS A 407 -4.97 5.08 6.76
CA CYS A 407 -4.02 6.12 6.43
C CYS A 407 -4.52 7.53 6.79
N ALA A 408 -5.44 7.67 7.74
CA ALA A 408 -5.93 8.97 8.19
C ALA A 408 -4.80 9.81 8.80
N HIS A 409 -3.95 9.18 9.61
CA HIS A 409 -2.73 9.75 10.20
C HIS A 409 -1.53 8.82 9.97
N SER A 410 -0.32 9.34 10.16
CA SER A 410 0.91 8.56 10.11
C SER A 410 1.56 8.41 11.50
N ALA A 411 2.87 8.64 11.61
CA ALA A 411 3.60 8.43 12.85
C ALA A 411 3.54 9.60 13.85
N PHE A 412 3.06 10.79 13.46
CA PHE A 412 3.22 12.02 14.23
C PHE A 412 1.95 12.53 14.90
N SER A 413 0.81 11.90 14.66
CA SER A 413 -0.42 12.27 15.35
C SER A 413 -0.39 11.82 16.81
N HIS A 414 -0.86 12.66 17.71
CA HIS A 414 -1.00 12.32 19.14
C HIS A 414 -2.27 11.49 19.45
N THR A 415 -3.22 11.50 18.53
CA THR A 415 -4.46 10.75 18.64
C THR A 415 -4.48 9.68 17.58
N HIS A 416 -4.30 8.41 17.97
CA HIS A 416 -4.41 7.28 17.06
C HIS A 416 -5.76 6.56 17.29
N PRO A 417 -6.78 6.85 16.46
CA PRO A 417 -8.00 6.06 16.46
C PRO A 417 -7.72 4.58 16.26
N LYS A 418 -8.54 3.73 16.85
CA LYS A 418 -8.38 2.25 16.80
C LYS A 418 -8.34 1.68 15.38
N HIS A 419 -8.76 2.46 14.39
CA HIS A 419 -8.87 2.04 13.00
C HIS A 419 -7.63 2.35 12.16
N GLU A 420 -6.68 3.11 12.69
CA GLU A 420 -5.42 3.40 12.02
C GLU A 420 -4.43 2.25 12.18
N ALA A 421 -3.75 1.91 11.12
CA ALA A 421 -2.66 0.94 11.13
C ALA A 421 -1.85 1.02 9.84
N PRO A 422 -0.51 0.97 9.91
CA PRO A 422 0.37 1.06 8.76
C PRO A 422 0.54 -0.29 8.03
N ILE A 423 -0.57 -1.01 7.77
CA ILE A 423 -0.53 -2.32 7.13
C ILE A 423 -0.02 -2.23 5.69
N PHE A 424 -0.46 -1.21 4.94
CA PHE A 424 0.01 -1.03 3.57
C PHE A 424 1.49 -0.63 3.52
N LEU A 425 1.96 0.16 4.48
CA LEU A 425 3.38 0.44 4.66
C LEU A 425 4.18 -0.84 4.97
N LEU A 426 3.67 -1.70 5.86
CA LEU A 426 4.29 -2.99 6.15
C LEU A 426 4.40 -3.87 4.89
N PHE A 427 3.35 -3.87 4.05
CA PHE A 427 3.41 -4.53 2.74
C PHE A 427 4.51 -3.96 1.85
N LEU A 428 4.58 -2.64 1.72
CA LEU A 428 5.60 -1.97 0.90
C LEU A 428 7.03 -2.25 1.40
N ASP A 429 7.25 -2.29 2.73
CA ASP A 429 8.55 -2.66 3.31
C ASP A 429 8.90 -4.12 2.98
N CYS A 430 7.95 -5.05 3.12
CA CYS A 430 8.15 -6.44 2.70
C CYS A 430 8.53 -6.54 1.22
N VAL A 431 7.89 -5.77 0.34
CA VAL A 431 8.23 -5.73 -1.10
C VAL A 431 9.63 -5.14 -1.31
N TRP A 432 10.00 -4.10 -0.55
CA TRP A 432 11.35 -3.56 -0.58
C TRP A 432 12.40 -4.61 -0.15
N GLN A 433 12.13 -5.41 0.89
CA GLN A 433 13.00 -6.52 1.29
C GLN A 433 13.17 -7.55 0.16
N LEU A 434 12.07 -7.87 -0.56
CA LEU A 434 12.13 -8.75 -1.74
C LEU A 434 13.03 -8.16 -2.84
N GLY A 435 12.84 -6.88 -3.18
CA GLY A 435 13.64 -6.18 -4.19
C GLY A 435 15.13 -6.15 -3.83
N ARG A 436 15.44 -5.94 -2.55
CA ARG A 436 16.82 -5.94 -2.05
C ARG A 436 17.47 -7.33 -2.10
N GLN A 437 16.73 -8.39 -1.78
CA GLN A 437 17.25 -9.76 -1.83
C GLN A 437 17.30 -10.33 -3.26
N PHE A 438 16.42 -9.87 -4.14
CA PHE A 438 16.32 -10.30 -5.54
C PHE A 438 16.39 -9.09 -6.49
N PRO A 439 17.54 -8.41 -6.59
CA PRO A 439 17.68 -7.12 -7.27
C PRO A 439 17.40 -7.16 -8.77
N LEU A 440 17.40 -8.34 -9.37
CA LEU A 440 17.09 -8.52 -10.80
C LEU A 440 15.64 -8.92 -11.08
N SER A 441 14.85 -9.29 -10.05
CA SER A 441 13.57 -10.00 -10.24
C SER A 441 12.35 -9.09 -10.26
N LEU A 442 12.44 -7.83 -9.81
CA LEU A 442 11.37 -6.86 -9.82
C LEU A 442 11.64 -5.79 -10.88
N GLU A 443 10.66 -5.54 -11.77
CA GLU A 443 10.77 -4.54 -12.84
C GLU A 443 10.69 -3.10 -12.33
N PHE A 444 10.18 -2.90 -11.13
CA PHE A 444 10.10 -1.60 -10.47
C PHE A 444 11.16 -1.49 -9.36
N GLY A 445 11.61 -0.26 -9.14
CA GLY A 445 12.57 0.08 -8.11
C GLY A 445 11.91 0.68 -6.85
N GLU A 446 12.77 1.13 -5.92
CA GLU A 446 12.37 1.78 -4.68
C GLU A 446 11.45 2.99 -4.89
N GLY A 447 11.69 3.79 -5.95
CA GLY A 447 10.87 4.95 -6.28
C GLY A 447 9.38 4.63 -6.45
N MET A 448 9.03 3.44 -6.98
CA MET A 448 7.64 2.99 -7.07
C MET A 448 7.02 2.80 -5.67
N LEU A 449 7.76 2.19 -4.75
CA LEU A 449 7.29 1.93 -3.40
C LEU A 449 7.12 3.22 -2.60
N LEU A 450 8.06 4.16 -2.75
CA LEU A 450 7.98 5.50 -2.15
C LEU A 450 6.77 6.28 -2.68
N ALA A 451 6.55 6.26 -4.00
CA ALA A 451 5.38 6.90 -4.61
C ALA A 451 4.07 6.32 -4.07
N LEU A 452 3.96 5.00 -3.96
CA LEU A 452 2.78 4.33 -3.38
C LEU A 452 2.55 4.70 -1.92
N PHE A 453 3.62 4.76 -1.12
CA PHE A 453 3.54 5.21 0.26
C PHE A 453 2.99 6.63 0.34
N ASP A 454 3.60 7.58 -0.36
CA ASP A 454 3.19 8.99 -0.34
C ASP A 454 1.74 9.17 -0.80
N HIS A 455 1.36 8.54 -1.92
CA HIS A 455 0.01 8.64 -2.47
C HIS A 455 -1.06 7.92 -1.64
N SER A 456 -0.71 6.95 -0.80
CA SER A 456 -1.67 6.31 0.11
C SER A 456 -2.13 7.22 1.23
N TYR A 457 -1.31 8.20 1.64
CA TYR A 457 -1.62 9.18 2.67
C TYR A 457 -2.18 10.49 2.11
N ALA A 458 -1.54 11.04 1.08
CA ALA A 458 -1.95 12.31 0.48
C ALA A 458 -1.63 12.31 -1.03
N SER A 459 -2.66 12.43 -1.85
CA SER A 459 -2.55 12.28 -3.29
C SER A 459 -3.41 13.29 -4.04
N PRO A 460 -2.97 13.75 -5.22
CA PRO A 460 -3.83 14.43 -6.17
C PRO A 460 -4.73 13.46 -6.96
N PHE A 461 -4.54 12.15 -6.79
CA PHE A 461 -5.28 11.10 -7.48
C PHE A 461 -6.30 10.42 -6.57
N GLY A 462 -7.35 9.85 -7.15
CA GLY A 462 -8.45 9.23 -6.41
C GLY A 462 -8.23 7.76 -6.01
N THR A 463 -7.14 7.12 -6.43
CA THR A 463 -6.93 5.67 -6.31
C THR A 463 -7.07 5.13 -4.90
N PHE A 464 -6.52 5.82 -3.90
CA PHE A 464 -6.58 5.41 -2.50
C PHE A 464 -7.69 6.08 -1.68
N LEU A 465 -8.62 6.79 -2.34
CA LEU A 465 -9.78 7.34 -1.65
C LEU A 465 -10.78 6.25 -1.28
N CYS A 466 -11.55 6.50 -0.23
CA CYS A 466 -12.58 5.62 0.32
C CYS A 466 -12.03 4.30 0.91
N ASN A 467 -12.93 3.54 1.51
CA ASN A 467 -12.61 2.29 2.21
C ASN A 467 -13.08 1.04 1.46
N SER A 468 -13.87 1.20 0.41
CA SER A 468 -14.43 0.08 -0.37
C SER A 468 -14.87 0.53 -1.77
N GLU A 469 -15.10 -0.44 -2.66
CA GLU A 469 -15.66 -0.17 -3.98
C GLU A 469 -17.07 0.42 -3.91
N LYS A 470 -17.87 0.00 -2.92
CA LYS A 470 -19.18 0.60 -2.66
C LYS A 470 -19.06 2.10 -2.41
N GLU A 471 -18.17 2.51 -1.51
CA GLU A 471 -17.97 3.94 -1.21
C GLU A 471 -17.42 4.70 -2.43
N ARG A 472 -16.48 4.11 -3.19
CA ARG A 472 -15.95 4.71 -4.42
C ARG A 472 -17.03 4.95 -5.48
N CYS A 473 -17.98 4.01 -5.60
CA CYS A 473 -19.14 4.17 -6.48
C CYS A 473 -20.06 5.29 -6.00
N LEU A 474 -20.38 5.32 -4.70
CA LEU A 474 -21.26 6.36 -4.11
C LEU A 474 -20.68 7.77 -4.24
N CYS A 475 -19.35 7.90 -4.09
CA CYS A 475 -18.65 9.19 -4.24
C CYS A 475 -18.26 9.50 -5.69
N GLU A 476 -18.61 8.66 -6.66
CA GLU A 476 -18.27 8.82 -8.08
C GLU A 476 -16.74 9.03 -8.32
N VAL A 477 -15.90 8.38 -7.51
CA VAL A 477 -14.44 8.59 -7.53
C VAL A 477 -13.86 8.35 -8.92
N ARG A 478 -14.27 7.28 -9.60
CA ARG A 478 -13.73 6.88 -10.91
C ARG A 478 -14.15 7.79 -12.07
N THR A 479 -15.25 8.51 -11.93
CA THR A 479 -15.73 9.44 -12.97
C THR A 479 -15.25 10.87 -12.74
N ARG A 480 -15.01 11.25 -11.47
CA ARG A 480 -14.72 12.63 -11.07
C ARG A 480 -13.26 12.90 -10.71
N THR A 481 -12.45 11.85 -10.59
CA THR A 481 -11.02 11.96 -10.25
C THR A 481 -10.14 11.27 -11.30
N HIS A 482 -8.83 11.50 -11.24
CA HIS A 482 -7.85 10.78 -12.02
C HIS A 482 -7.29 9.58 -11.24
N SER A 483 -6.95 8.49 -11.94
CA SER A 483 -6.23 7.36 -11.37
C SER A 483 -4.74 7.70 -11.20
N LEU A 484 -4.14 7.23 -10.11
CA LEU A 484 -2.69 7.31 -9.88
C LEU A 484 -1.89 6.71 -11.05
N TRP A 485 -2.40 5.62 -11.62
CA TRP A 485 -1.73 4.94 -12.73
C TRP A 485 -1.63 5.82 -13.98
N SER A 486 -2.53 6.77 -14.18
CA SER A 486 -2.41 7.75 -15.27
C SER A 486 -1.20 8.66 -15.11
N GLY A 487 -0.81 8.97 -13.87
CA GLY A 487 0.39 9.74 -13.56
C GLY A 487 1.66 8.90 -13.65
N LEU A 488 1.69 7.77 -12.93
CA LEU A 488 2.90 6.92 -12.84
C LEU A 488 3.26 6.25 -14.16
N ASN A 489 2.30 6.04 -15.06
CA ASN A 489 2.53 5.45 -16.37
C ASN A 489 2.95 6.47 -17.45
N GLN A 490 3.11 7.75 -17.11
CA GLN A 490 3.73 8.71 -18.01
C GLN A 490 5.19 8.30 -18.30
N PRO A 491 5.67 8.38 -19.56
CA PRO A 491 6.98 7.86 -19.93
C PRO A 491 8.14 8.44 -19.10
N LYS A 492 8.05 9.71 -18.71
CA LYS A 492 9.05 10.38 -17.87
C LYS A 492 9.07 9.81 -16.44
N GLU A 493 7.89 9.55 -15.86
CA GLU A 493 7.78 8.99 -14.52
C GLU A 493 8.13 7.50 -14.49
N GLN A 494 7.69 6.72 -15.48
CA GLN A 494 8.05 5.31 -15.59
C GLN A 494 9.57 5.07 -15.61
N ARG A 495 10.35 5.96 -16.28
CA ARG A 495 11.82 5.83 -16.30
C ARG A 495 12.42 5.92 -14.90
N LYS A 496 11.88 6.78 -14.02
CA LYS A 496 12.34 6.93 -12.63
C LYS A 496 11.96 5.75 -11.74
N LEU A 497 10.83 5.12 -12.04
CA LEU A 497 10.25 4.06 -11.23
C LEU A 497 10.75 2.66 -11.62
N ARG A 498 11.30 2.51 -12.83
CA ARG A 498 11.77 1.22 -13.35
C ARG A 498 13.10 0.83 -12.73
N ASN A 499 13.26 -0.46 -12.47
CA ASN A 499 14.54 -1.05 -12.10
C ASN A 499 15.36 -1.33 -13.36
N PRO A 500 16.50 -0.64 -13.59
CA PRO A 500 17.32 -0.83 -14.78
C PRO A 500 18.00 -2.20 -14.83
N LEU A 501 18.14 -2.88 -13.71
CA LEU A 501 18.77 -4.20 -13.61
C LEU A 501 17.79 -5.35 -13.86
N TYR A 502 16.49 -5.05 -14.07
CA TYR A 502 15.46 -6.08 -14.18
C TYR A 502 15.73 -7.06 -15.33
N VAL A 503 15.68 -8.34 -14.99
CA VAL A 503 15.68 -9.47 -15.91
C VAL A 503 14.47 -10.34 -15.60
N PRO A 504 13.62 -10.70 -16.58
CA PRO A 504 12.49 -11.57 -16.36
C PRO A 504 12.91 -12.89 -15.69
N ASN A 505 12.35 -13.16 -14.52
CA ASN A 505 12.62 -14.39 -13.76
C ASN A 505 11.31 -15.21 -13.64
N PRO A 506 11.19 -16.33 -14.37
CA PRO A 506 9.98 -17.15 -14.36
C PRO A 506 9.81 -18.01 -13.09
N LEU A 507 10.85 -18.08 -12.25
CA LEU A 507 10.85 -18.90 -11.04
C LEU A 507 10.22 -18.16 -9.85
N ALA A 508 9.70 -18.91 -8.90
CA ALA A 508 9.35 -18.38 -7.59
C ALA A 508 10.61 -17.85 -6.88
N ILE A 509 10.47 -16.74 -6.16
CA ILE A 509 11.55 -16.13 -5.38
C ILE A 509 11.32 -16.45 -3.88
N TRP A 510 12.32 -16.97 -3.21
CA TRP A 510 12.21 -17.40 -1.81
C TRP A 510 13.06 -16.50 -0.91
N PRO A 511 12.47 -15.47 -0.27
CA PRO A 511 13.25 -14.58 0.58
C PRO A 511 13.71 -15.26 1.86
N SER A 512 14.91 -14.89 2.30
CA SER A 512 15.34 -15.20 3.65
C SER A 512 14.62 -14.30 4.66
N VAL A 513 14.12 -14.91 5.72
CA VAL A 513 13.45 -14.22 6.83
C VAL A 513 14.31 -14.21 8.10
N GLU A 514 15.57 -14.65 8.00
CA GLU A 514 16.51 -14.59 9.09
C GLU A 514 16.82 -13.13 9.47
N PRO A 515 17.01 -12.81 10.76
CA PRO A 515 17.20 -11.43 11.21
C PRO A 515 18.30 -10.67 10.45
N GLN A 516 19.43 -11.34 10.16
CA GLN A 516 20.56 -10.76 9.43
C GLN A 516 20.25 -10.45 7.96
N SER A 517 19.19 -11.03 7.41
CA SER A 517 18.75 -10.82 6.03
C SER A 517 17.79 -9.65 5.87
N LEU A 518 17.20 -9.16 6.97
CA LEU A 518 16.29 -8.03 6.98
C LEU A 518 17.03 -6.75 7.36
N ARG A 519 16.68 -5.64 6.71
CA ARG A 519 17.31 -4.34 6.96
C ARG A 519 16.26 -3.24 7.11
N LEU A 520 16.64 -2.18 7.81
CA LEU A 520 15.85 -0.97 7.85
C LEU A 520 15.76 -0.36 6.44
N TRP A 521 14.57 0.01 6.03
CA TRP A 521 14.35 0.71 4.78
C TRP A 521 14.73 2.19 4.92
N GLN A 522 16.03 2.45 4.80
CA GLN A 522 16.61 3.78 5.02
C GLN A 522 16.06 4.81 4.03
N GLY A 523 15.90 4.42 2.76
CA GLY A 523 15.36 5.30 1.72
C GLY A 523 13.94 5.81 2.01
N LEU A 524 13.21 5.18 2.93
CA LEU A 524 11.94 5.70 3.42
C LEU A 524 12.08 6.36 4.79
N PHE A 525 12.54 5.63 5.81
CA PHE A 525 12.48 6.07 7.21
C PHE A 525 13.51 7.15 7.55
N LEU A 526 14.60 7.24 6.80
CA LEU A 526 15.65 8.26 6.98
C LEU A 526 15.74 9.25 5.82
N ARG A 527 14.84 9.21 4.85
CA ARG A 527 14.92 10.01 3.61
C ARG A 527 14.97 11.53 3.81
N TRP A 528 14.51 12.01 4.95
CA TRP A 528 14.47 13.46 5.25
C TRP A 528 15.49 13.90 6.27
N THR A 529 16.07 12.98 7.04
CA THR A 529 17.12 13.26 8.03
C THR A 529 18.52 13.00 7.48
N HIS A 530 18.64 12.01 6.63
CA HIS A 530 19.87 11.68 5.90
C HIS A 530 19.45 11.47 4.44
N PRO A 531 19.29 12.55 3.66
CA PRO A 531 18.97 12.41 2.25
C PRO A 531 20.03 11.46 1.66
N PRO A 532 19.62 10.41 0.93
CA PRO A 532 20.58 9.52 0.32
C PRO A 532 21.50 10.35 -0.54
N GLU A 533 22.82 10.12 -0.44
CA GLU A 533 23.76 10.61 -1.43
C GLU A 533 23.14 10.34 -2.81
N PRO A 534 23.31 11.23 -3.79
CA PRO A 534 22.48 11.22 -4.99
C PRO A 534 22.57 9.89 -5.74
N SER A 535 21.89 8.89 -5.21
CA SER A 535 21.63 7.61 -5.87
C SER A 535 20.89 7.83 -7.17
N GLU A 536 20.08 8.91 -7.29
CA GLU A 536 19.50 9.35 -8.55
C GLU A 536 20.59 9.66 -9.59
N VAL A 537 21.67 10.33 -9.22
CA VAL A 537 22.82 10.61 -10.12
C VAL A 537 23.57 9.31 -10.43
N ALA A 538 23.72 8.41 -9.47
CA ALA A 538 24.33 7.11 -9.71
C ALA A 538 23.45 6.21 -10.58
N TRP A 539 22.14 6.23 -10.37
CA TRP A 539 21.16 5.49 -11.17
C TRP A 539 20.99 6.09 -12.57
N GLU A 540 21.00 7.41 -12.74
CA GLU A 540 21.04 8.06 -14.06
C GLU A 540 22.30 7.68 -14.83
N LYS A 541 23.45 7.60 -14.18
CA LYS A 541 24.70 7.11 -14.79
C LYS A 541 24.61 5.64 -15.18
N VAL A 542 24.06 4.78 -14.31
CA VAL A 542 23.84 3.36 -14.62
C VAL A 542 22.86 3.19 -15.78
N TRP A 543 21.79 4.00 -15.80
CA TRP A 543 20.83 4.05 -16.92
C TRP A 543 21.49 4.49 -18.23
N GLN A 544 22.32 5.50 -18.18
CA GLN A 544 23.05 5.98 -19.36
C GLN A 544 23.98 4.90 -19.92
N ILE A 545 24.77 4.27 -19.04
CA ILE A 545 25.68 3.17 -19.43
C ILE A 545 24.89 1.97 -20.00
N ALA A 546 23.78 1.59 -19.38
CA ALA A 546 22.95 0.46 -19.85
C ALA A 546 22.22 0.75 -21.17
N THR A 547 21.92 2.03 -21.45
CA THR A 547 21.28 2.45 -22.73
C THR A 547 22.31 2.58 -23.83
N ASP A 548 23.50 3.08 -23.53
CA ASP A 548 24.59 3.23 -24.49
C ASP A 548 25.09 1.85 -24.99
N GLN A 549 25.19 0.86 -24.10
CA GLN A 549 25.52 -0.53 -24.47
C GLN A 549 24.46 -1.20 -25.36
N LYS A 550 23.17 -0.84 -25.21
CA LYS A 550 22.11 -1.36 -26.10
C LYS A 550 22.12 -0.74 -27.48
N THR A 551 22.58 0.50 -27.61
CA THR A 551 22.71 1.20 -28.89
C THR A 551 23.94 0.73 -29.66
N GLU A 552 25.05 0.41 -28.99
CA GLU A 552 26.26 -0.12 -29.64
C GLU A 552 26.10 -1.56 -30.14
N GLY A 553 25.23 -2.37 -29.49
CA GLY A 553 24.94 -3.75 -29.91
C GLY A 553 23.95 -3.88 -31.09
N SER A 554 23.44 -2.76 -31.62
CA SER A 554 22.40 -2.73 -32.69
C SER A 554 22.88 -2.18 -34.01
N GLN A 555 24.18 -2.04 -34.25
CA GLN A 555 24.67 -1.73 -35.58
C GLN A 555 24.70 -2.99 -36.44
N PRO A 556 24.00 -3.03 -37.58
CA PRO A 556 24.11 -4.13 -38.53
C PRO A 556 25.51 -4.10 -39.15
N THR A 557 26.25 -5.20 -39.05
CA THR A 557 27.45 -5.43 -39.85
C THR A 557 27.04 -5.69 -41.31
N ASP A 558 26.85 -4.63 -42.05
CA ASP A 558 26.86 -4.68 -43.52
C ASP A 558 28.30 -4.70 -44.00
N SER A 559 28.81 -5.88 -44.28
CA SER A 559 29.93 -6.06 -45.22
C SER A 559 29.82 -7.41 -45.90
N ALA A 560 28.90 -7.51 -46.83
CA ALA A 560 28.97 -8.52 -47.88
C ALA A 560 29.73 -7.91 -49.07
N SER A 561 31.01 -8.21 -49.22
CA SER A 561 31.78 -8.01 -50.43
C SER A 561 31.35 -9.08 -51.44
N GLU A 562 30.71 -8.65 -52.54
CA GLU A 562 30.53 -9.45 -53.74
C GLU A 562 31.89 -9.77 -54.39
N PRO A 563 32.09 -10.97 -54.96
CA PRO A 563 33.15 -11.23 -55.91
C PRO A 563 32.63 -10.95 -57.32
N GLN A 564 33.28 -10.07 -58.05
CA GLN A 564 33.14 -9.94 -59.48
C GLN A 564 34.10 -10.91 -60.25
N PRO A 565 33.82 -11.13 -61.54
CA PRO A 565 33.71 -12.42 -62.23
C PRO A 565 35.01 -13.10 -62.59
#